data_e90a9cb1b329974d3654ca9772609ba7
#
_entry.id   e90a9cb1b329974d3654ca9772609ba7
#
_cell.length_a   1.000
_cell.length_b   1.000
_cell.length_c   1.000
_cell.angle_alpha   90.00
_cell.angle_beta   90.00
_cell.angle_gamma   90.00
#
_symmetry.space_group_name_H-M   'P 1'
#
loop_
_entity.id
_entity.type
_entity.pdbx_description
1 polymer ?
#
loop_
_entity_poly.entity_id
_entity_poly.type
_entity_poly.pdbx_seq_one_letter_code
_entity_poly.pdbx_strand_id
1 'polypeptide(L)'
;MPATVLAYAAPLAKARLREAGFTVISQGPAQHDAVVVDDQGRTIVEAQSLANLARGRSAIPVIALGDTLASAAGFDAVAPADAPPALLRARIEQALRIAALEEEAGIRAAALSAFGLSAPAPWRIDLTPAPPRVLVVGAPSRHLIALSGALEALGAEVGASLTTFTAFDHLHDATFDACAICGIDDIETAAAFISTLRRNAALYHLPCAAVLADIEASGIMFDRGADEVIMTREAPEPSAQRLLRLAQVRRRRDAARQRFARMRLPGVVDTASGLHTSGFMAACVNARRATRPDAPQAIGVLRLIEDEAAGALRRFAALDSALAQAGAMADRLVRAEDLAARLDETTFAVLTAVGGRSAAEAAARRIAAVLECSAWPTGETGRPASLAFACGACEITSDADGAAFVERARRLMETRRP
;
A
#
# COMPACT_ATOMS: atom_id res chain seq x y z
N MET A 1 -8.29 -14.88 -2.47
CA MET A 1 -7.60 -15.91 -3.28
C MET A 1 -6.13 -15.53 -3.36
N PRO A 2 -5.18 -16.47 -3.44
CA PRO A 2 -3.79 -16.15 -3.72
C PRO A 2 -3.66 -15.48 -5.08
N ALA A 3 -2.74 -14.51 -5.19
CA ALA A 3 -2.47 -13.85 -6.46
C ALA A 3 -1.94 -14.83 -7.51
N THR A 4 -2.34 -14.67 -8.76
CA THR A 4 -1.92 -15.51 -9.88
C THR A 4 -0.73 -14.88 -10.58
N VAL A 5 0.34 -15.65 -10.74
CA VAL A 5 1.60 -15.19 -11.33
C VAL A 5 1.85 -15.95 -12.64
N LEU A 6 2.02 -15.21 -13.73
CA LEU A 6 2.52 -15.76 -15.00
C LEU A 6 4.05 -15.83 -14.92
N ALA A 7 4.61 -17.03 -14.93
CA ALA A 7 6.05 -17.22 -14.72
C ALA A 7 6.76 -17.73 -15.99
N TYR A 8 7.52 -16.83 -16.60
CA TYR A 8 8.56 -17.15 -17.59
C TYR A 8 9.89 -17.48 -16.86
N ALA A 9 9.87 -18.58 -16.10
CA ALA A 9 10.91 -18.91 -15.16
C ALA A 9 11.21 -20.41 -15.16
N ALA A 10 12.41 -20.78 -14.70
CA ALA A 10 12.85 -22.17 -14.55
C ALA A 10 11.97 -22.94 -13.54
N PRO A 11 11.96 -24.28 -13.62
CA PRO A 11 11.12 -25.10 -12.73
C PRO A 11 11.35 -24.84 -11.24
N LEU A 12 12.60 -24.61 -10.82
CA LEU A 12 12.96 -24.32 -9.43
C LEU A 12 12.37 -22.98 -8.96
N ALA A 13 12.47 -21.93 -9.77
CA ALA A 13 11.87 -20.63 -9.48
C ALA A 13 10.33 -20.74 -9.37
N LYS A 14 9.69 -21.51 -10.25
CA LYS A 14 8.24 -21.80 -10.17
C LYS A 14 7.86 -22.55 -8.89
N ALA A 15 8.68 -23.47 -8.42
CA ALA A 15 8.45 -24.18 -7.16
C ALA A 15 8.49 -23.19 -5.98
N ARG A 16 9.50 -22.33 -5.91
CA ARG A 16 9.63 -21.30 -4.88
C ARG A 16 8.47 -20.30 -4.88
N LEU A 17 7.96 -19.92 -6.04
CA LEU A 17 6.77 -19.06 -6.16
C LEU A 17 5.53 -19.74 -5.57
N ARG A 18 5.36 -21.05 -5.76
CA ARG A 18 4.26 -21.82 -5.14
C ARG A 18 4.43 -21.91 -3.63
N GLU A 19 5.64 -22.15 -3.13
CA GLU A 19 5.97 -22.13 -1.70
C GLU A 19 5.72 -20.74 -1.09
N ALA A 20 5.95 -19.67 -1.86
CA ALA A 20 5.60 -18.31 -1.49
C ALA A 20 4.09 -18.05 -1.44
N GLY A 21 3.25 -19.00 -1.84
CA GLY A 21 1.80 -18.93 -1.74
C GLY A 21 1.10 -18.37 -2.98
N PHE A 22 1.78 -18.31 -4.14
CA PHE A 22 1.18 -17.84 -5.39
C PHE A 22 0.63 -18.98 -6.25
N THR A 23 -0.42 -18.71 -7.00
CA THR A 23 -0.86 -19.59 -8.09
C THR A 23 0.02 -19.31 -9.31
N VAL A 24 0.79 -20.31 -9.77
CA VAL A 24 1.77 -20.13 -10.86
C VAL A 24 1.26 -20.74 -12.15
N ILE A 25 1.13 -19.92 -13.20
CA ILE A 25 0.81 -20.33 -14.57
C ILE A 25 2.02 -20.12 -15.47
N SER A 26 2.14 -20.94 -16.51
CA SER A 26 3.30 -20.90 -17.42
C SER A 26 2.93 -20.47 -18.85
N GLN A 27 1.66 -20.58 -19.22
CA GLN A 27 1.13 -20.20 -20.54
C GLN A 27 -0.39 -19.95 -20.43
N GLY A 28 -0.92 -19.14 -21.33
CA GLY A 28 -2.36 -19.01 -21.54
C GLY A 28 -2.89 -17.58 -21.38
N PRO A 29 -4.11 -17.33 -21.87
CA PRO A 29 -4.82 -16.06 -21.73
C PRO A 29 -5.44 -15.87 -20.33
N ALA A 30 -5.13 -16.75 -19.36
CA ALA A 30 -5.68 -16.64 -18.02
C ALA A 30 -5.29 -15.30 -17.38
N GLN A 31 -6.24 -14.70 -16.68
CA GLN A 31 -5.98 -13.50 -15.91
C GLN A 31 -4.86 -13.76 -14.90
N HIS A 32 -3.88 -12.88 -14.87
CA HIS A 32 -2.78 -12.95 -13.92
C HIS A 32 -2.53 -11.56 -13.32
N ASP A 33 -2.08 -11.56 -12.07
CA ASP A 33 -1.89 -10.33 -11.29
C ASP A 33 -0.47 -9.79 -11.43
N ALA A 34 0.50 -10.67 -11.70
CA ALA A 34 1.91 -10.30 -11.89
C ALA A 34 2.59 -11.20 -12.93
N VAL A 35 3.69 -10.70 -13.51
CA VAL A 35 4.58 -11.47 -14.39
C VAL A 35 5.95 -11.61 -13.73
N VAL A 36 6.50 -12.81 -13.75
CA VAL A 36 7.85 -13.11 -13.26
C VAL A 36 8.70 -13.60 -14.42
N VAL A 37 9.86 -13.00 -14.60
CA VAL A 37 10.85 -13.36 -15.63
C VAL A 37 12.18 -13.66 -14.96
N ASP A 38 12.76 -14.84 -15.20
CA ASP A 38 14.10 -15.14 -14.73
C ASP A 38 15.17 -14.88 -15.81
N ASP A 39 16.45 -14.79 -15.38
CA ASP A 39 17.60 -14.60 -16.25
C ASP A 39 18.20 -15.92 -16.76
N GLN A 40 17.65 -17.08 -16.36
CA GLN A 40 18.19 -18.36 -16.75
C GLN A 40 17.99 -18.64 -18.25
N GLY A 41 19.08 -18.65 -18.97
CA GLY A 41 19.08 -18.88 -20.42
C GLY A 41 18.51 -17.74 -21.27
N ARG A 42 18.40 -16.53 -20.70
CA ARG A 42 17.92 -15.33 -21.41
C ARG A 42 18.91 -14.19 -21.35
N THR A 43 18.98 -13.44 -22.42
CA THR A 43 19.66 -12.15 -22.43
C THR A 43 18.79 -11.07 -21.78
N ILE A 44 19.43 -9.99 -21.33
CA ILE A 44 18.70 -8.80 -20.80
C ILE A 44 17.67 -8.30 -21.79
N VAL A 45 17.99 -8.29 -23.09
CA VAL A 45 17.09 -7.82 -24.15
C VAL A 45 15.86 -8.70 -24.30
N GLU A 46 16.00 -10.03 -24.21
CA GLU A 46 14.87 -10.96 -24.25
C GLU A 46 13.97 -10.81 -23.02
N ALA A 47 14.56 -10.66 -21.82
CA ALA A 47 13.81 -10.44 -20.59
C ALA A 47 13.04 -9.11 -20.63
N GLN A 48 13.67 -8.03 -21.12
CA GLN A 48 13.01 -6.74 -21.33
C GLN A 48 11.90 -6.80 -22.38
N SER A 49 12.08 -7.56 -23.44
CA SER A 49 11.05 -7.76 -24.46
C SER A 49 9.83 -8.47 -23.91
N LEU A 50 10.00 -9.48 -23.05
CA LEU A 50 8.91 -10.14 -22.34
C LEU A 50 8.22 -9.19 -21.36
N ALA A 51 8.97 -8.37 -20.65
CA ALA A 51 8.42 -7.34 -19.76
C ALA A 51 7.58 -6.32 -20.52
N ASN A 52 8.05 -5.84 -21.65
CA ASN A 52 7.31 -4.89 -22.50
C ASN A 52 6.04 -5.49 -23.10
N LEU A 53 6.08 -6.76 -23.52
CA LEU A 53 4.92 -7.51 -23.99
C LEU A 53 3.84 -7.65 -22.90
N ALA A 54 4.25 -7.92 -21.68
CA ALA A 54 3.35 -8.00 -20.54
C ALA A 54 2.68 -6.64 -20.24
N ARG A 55 3.45 -5.55 -20.28
CA ARG A 55 2.96 -4.19 -20.05
C ARG A 55 2.05 -3.65 -21.14
N GLY A 56 2.23 -4.06 -22.38
CA GLY A 56 1.40 -3.62 -23.51
C GLY A 56 -0.06 -4.05 -23.43
N ARG A 57 -0.42 -4.92 -22.46
CA ARG A 57 -1.78 -5.45 -22.28
C ARG A 57 -2.48 -4.93 -21.03
N SER A 58 -1.74 -4.51 -19.99
CA SER A 58 -2.30 -3.93 -18.76
C SER A 58 -1.18 -3.43 -17.84
N ALA A 59 -1.51 -2.63 -16.80
CA ALA A 59 -0.58 -2.16 -15.77
C ALA A 59 -0.12 -3.27 -14.80
N ILE A 60 0.17 -4.48 -15.33
CA ILE A 60 0.59 -5.63 -14.55
C ILE A 60 2.07 -5.47 -14.18
N PRO A 61 2.45 -5.61 -12.90
CA PRO A 61 3.84 -5.51 -12.49
C PRO A 61 4.67 -6.69 -13.01
N VAL A 62 5.90 -6.37 -13.43
CA VAL A 62 6.86 -7.35 -13.92
C VAL A 62 8.04 -7.44 -12.96
N ILE A 63 8.28 -8.63 -12.46
CA ILE A 63 9.33 -8.92 -11.48
C ILE A 63 10.45 -9.72 -12.18
N ALA A 64 11.69 -9.26 -12.05
CA ALA A 64 12.86 -9.98 -12.50
C ALA A 64 13.41 -10.90 -11.40
N LEU A 65 13.82 -12.11 -11.77
CA LEU A 65 14.58 -13.01 -10.93
C LEU A 65 15.97 -13.22 -11.54
N GLY A 66 17.00 -12.82 -10.81
CA GLY A 66 18.39 -13.00 -11.20
C GLY A 66 19.20 -11.73 -11.12
N ASP A 67 20.49 -11.91 -10.85
CA ASP A 67 21.41 -10.81 -10.59
C ASP A 67 21.77 -10.05 -11.87
N THR A 68 21.75 -10.72 -13.03
CA THR A 68 22.02 -10.10 -14.33
C THR A 68 20.93 -9.10 -14.73
N LEU A 69 19.70 -9.30 -14.27
CA LEU A 69 18.57 -8.39 -14.48
C LEU A 69 18.50 -7.27 -13.43
N ALA A 70 19.35 -7.34 -12.42
CA ALA A 70 19.32 -6.39 -11.31
C ALA A 70 19.55 -4.94 -11.76
N SER A 71 20.37 -4.68 -12.74
CA SER A 71 20.62 -3.34 -13.31
C SER A 71 19.71 -2.98 -14.51
N ALA A 72 18.93 -3.95 -15.02
CA ALA A 72 18.12 -3.73 -16.20
C ALA A 72 16.90 -2.83 -15.92
N ALA A 73 16.65 -1.86 -16.79
CA ALA A 73 15.46 -1.04 -16.76
C ALA A 73 14.24 -1.88 -17.18
N GLY A 74 13.06 -1.49 -16.69
CA GLY A 74 11.82 -2.08 -17.16
C GLY A 74 11.19 -3.12 -16.23
N PHE A 75 11.76 -3.37 -15.05
CA PHE A 75 11.17 -4.22 -14.02
C PHE A 75 10.68 -3.41 -12.82
N ASP A 76 9.53 -3.79 -12.27
CA ASP A 76 8.92 -3.12 -11.11
C ASP A 76 9.55 -3.58 -9.79
N ALA A 77 10.03 -4.82 -9.77
CA ALA A 77 10.81 -5.37 -8.67
C ALA A 77 11.86 -6.35 -9.20
N VAL A 78 12.89 -6.59 -8.39
CA VAL A 78 13.93 -7.56 -8.67
C VAL A 78 14.20 -8.39 -7.42
N ALA A 79 14.42 -9.68 -7.60
CA ALA A 79 14.88 -10.57 -6.54
C ALA A 79 16.05 -11.44 -7.06
N PRO A 80 16.97 -11.87 -6.19
CA PRO A 80 18.01 -12.83 -6.56
C PRO A 80 17.44 -14.12 -7.13
N ALA A 81 18.18 -14.81 -7.99
CA ALA A 81 17.74 -16.07 -8.59
C ALA A 81 17.46 -17.17 -7.55
N ASP A 82 18.16 -17.12 -6.43
CA ASP A 82 18.05 -18.05 -5.30
C ASP A 82 17.17 -17.51 -4.14
N ALA A 83 16.46 -16.40 -4.37
CA ALA A 83 15.63 -15.74 -3.35
C ALA A 83 14.74 -16.74 -2.59
N PRO A 84 14.71 -16.66 -1.25
CA PRO A 84 13.82 -17.48 -0.45
C PRO A 84 12.36 -17.12 -0.70
N PRO A 85 11.40 -18.04 -0.47
CA PRO A 85 9.97 -17.81 -0.71
C PRO A 85 9.41 -16.55 -0.02
N ALA A 86 9.88 -16.24 1.19
CA ALA A 86 9.45 -15.05 1.95
C ALA A 86 9.84 -13.74 1.22
N LEU A 87 11.06 -13.66 0.66
CA LEU A 87 11.52 -12.51 -0.12
C LEU A 87 10.72 -12.38 -1.42
N LEU A 88 10.50 -13.49 -2.14
CA LEU A 88 9.68 -13.49 -3.36
C LEU A 88 8.27 -12.96 -3.08
N ARG A 89 7.67 -13.43 -2.00
CA ARG A 89 6.35 -12.94 -1.55
C ARG A 89 6.38 -11.44 -1.31
N ALA A 90 7.32 -10.95 -0.50
CA ALA A 90 7.43 -9.54 -0.17
C ALA A 90 7.59 -8.66 -1.43
N ARG A 91 8.42 -9.09 -2.39
CA ARG A 91 8.66 -8.36 -3.64
C ARG A 91 7.43 -8.30 -4.54
N ILE A 92 6.77 -9.43 -4.74
CA ILE A 92 5.58 -9.51 -5.58
C ILE A 92 4.44 -8.71 -4.96
N GLU A 93 4.17 -8.88 -3.67
CA GLU A 93 3.13 -8.12 -2.97
C GLU A 93 3.41 -6.61 -2.95
N GLN A 94 4.67 -6.20 -2.85
CA GLN A 94 5.07 -4.80 -2.93
C GLN A 94 4.79 -4.24 -4.34
N ALA A 95 5.16 -4.96 -5.39
CA ALA A 95 4.93 -4.56 -6.77
C ALA A 95 3.43 -4.49 -7.08
N LEU A 96 2.64 -5.47 -6.64
CA LEU A 96 1.18 -5.48 -6.75
C LEU A 96 0.53 -4.27 -6.07
N ARG A 97 1.01 -3.92 -4.85
CA ARG A 97 0.49 -2.74 -4.15
C ARG A 97 0.77 -1.43 -4.88
N ILE A 98 1.96 -1.28 -5.45
CA ILE A 98 2.29 -0.07 -6.24
C ILE A 98 1.45 0.00 -7.51
N ALA A 99 1.31 -1.12 -8.24
CA ALA A 99 0.48 -1.19 -9.43
C ALA A 99 -0.99 -0.84 -9.11
N ALA A 100 -1.52 -1.34 -8.01
CA ALA A 100 -2.88 -1.01 -7.56
C ALA A 100 -3.05 0.49 -7.23
N LEU A 101 -2.05 1.12 -6.61
CA LEU A 101 -2.07 2.56 -6.33
C LEU A 101 -2.04 3.40 -7.62
N GLU A 102 -1.22 3.02 -8.59
CA GLU A 102 -1.11 3.72 -9.88
C GLU A 102 -2.39 3.57 -10.71
N GLU A 103 -2.98 2.38 -10.71
CA GLU A 103 -4.26 2.11 -11.36
C GLU A 103 -5.39 2.92 -10.71
N GLU A 104 -5.47 2.92 -9.38
CA GLU A 104 -6.48 3.68 -8.65
C GLU A 104 -6.36 5.18 -8.93
N ALA A 105 -5.14 5.70 -9.10
CA ALA A 105 -4.94 7.08 -9.51
C ALA A 105 -5.53 7.37 -10.91
N GLY A 106 -5.44 6.43 -11.83
CA GLY A 106 -6.09 6.49 -13.14
C GLY A 106 -7.61 6.46 -13.04
N ILE A 107 -8.16 5.56 -12.22
CA ILE A 107 -9.60 5.43 -11.96
C ILE A 107 -10.18 6.72 -11.38
N ARG A 108 -9.54 7.28 -10.34
CA ARG A 108 -10.00 8.56 -9.74
C ARG A 108 -9.88 9.73 -10.72
N ALA A 109 -8.85 9.75 -11.56
CA ALA A 109 -8.72 10.75 -12.62
C ALA A 109 -9.87 10.67 -13.65
N ALA A 110 -10.22 9.46 -14.08
CA ALA A 110 -11.36 9.23 -14.96
C ALA A 110 -12.70 9.60 -14.29
N ALA A 111 -12.85 9.29 -13.01
CA ALA A 111 -14.03 9.67 -12.24
C ALA A 111 -14.17 11.20 -12.11
N LEU A 112 -13.08 11.96 -11.92
CA LEU A 112 -13.11 13.42 -11.90
C LEU A 112 -13.63 14.00 -13.22
N SER A 113 -13.25 13.40 -14.34
CA SER A 113 -13.73 13.84 -15.67
C SER A 113 -15.25 13.74 -15.79
N ALA A 114 -15.91 12.80 -15.12
CA ALA A 114 -17.36 12.68 -15.09
C ALA A 114 -18.05 13.87 -14.36
N PHE A 115 -17.31 14.60 -13.53
CA PHE A 115 -17.75 15.83 -12.87
C PHE A 115 -17.33 17.11 -13.62
N GLY A 116 -16.78 16.98 -14.82
CA GLY A 116 -16.22 18.12 -15.57
C GLY A 116 -14.95 18.70 -14.92
N LEU A 117 -14.34 17.96 -14.00
CA LEU A 117 -13.13 18.36 -13.30
C LEU A 117 -11.90 17.73 -13.98
N SER A 118 -10.86 18.52 -14.15
CA SER A 118 -9.57 17.99 -14.64
C SER A 118 -8.81 17.37 -13.48
N ALA A 119 -8.39 16.14 -13.65
CA ALA A 119 -7.40 15.56 -12.73
C ALA A 119 -6.14 16.44 -12.76
N PRO A 120 -5.52 16.70 -11.59
CA PRO A 120 -4.21 17.34 -11.57
C PRO A 120 -3.29 16.59 -12.52
N ALA A 121 -2.54 17.34 -13.35
CA ALA A 121 -1.61 16.75 -14.29
C ALA A 121 -0.83 15.62 -13.59
N PRO A 122 -0.61 14.48 -14.28
CA PRO A 122 0.23 13.43 -13.71
C PRO A 122 1.52 14.14 -13.29
N TRP A 123 1.80 14.10 -12.00
CA TRP A 123 3.03 14.68 -11.51
C TRP A 123 4.15 13.95 -12.26
N ARG A 124 4.72 14.62 -13.24
CA ARG A 124 6.06 14.25 -13.67
C ARG A 124 6.87 14.38 -12.39
N ILE A 125 7.33 13.27 -11.85
CA ILE A 125 8.44 13.28 -10.92
C ILE A 125 9.42 14.23 -11.57
N ASP A 126 9.66 15.39 -10.95
CA ASP A 126 10.63 16.35 -11.46
C ASP A 126 11.83 15.52 -11.86
N LEU A 127 12.26 15.61 -13.13
CA LEU A 127 13.32 14.75 -13.67
C LEU A 127 14.69 15.06 -13.06
N THR A 128 14.74 16.00 -12.12
CA THR A 128 15.79 16.13 -11.10
C THR A 128 15.18 15.89 -9.71
N PRO A 129 14.75 14.65 -9.38
CA PRO A 129 14.30 14.39 -8.04
C PRO A 129 15.47 14.66 -7.09
N ALA A 130 15.18 15.31 -5.97
CA ALA A 130 16.16 15.39 -4.88
C ALA A 130 16.80 14.01 -4.67
N PRO A 131 18.11 13.94 -4.40
CA PRO A 131 18.81 12.68 -4.22
C PRO A 131 18.06 11.80 -3.20
N PRO A 132 18.02 10.47 -3.40
CA PRO A 132 17.40 9.58 -2.43
C PRO A 132 18.15 9.69 -1.09
N ARG A 133 17.41 9.83 0.00
CA ARG A 133 17.99 9.90 1.35
C ARG A 133 17.90 8.54 2.03
N VAL A 134 19.03 7.98 2.37
CA VAL A 134 19.14 6.65 3.00
C VAL A 134 19.80 6.78 4.37
N LEU A 135 19.14 6.24 5.41
CA LEU A 135 19.73 6.16 6.75
C LEU A 135 20.42 4.80 6.92
N VAL A 136 21.72 4.83 7.20
CA VAL A 136 22.49 3.63 7.52
C VAL A 136 22.74 3.59 9.02
N VAL A 137 22.29 2.52 9.67
CA VAL A 137 22.28 2.37 11.14
C VAL A 137 23.21 1.24 11.56
N GLY A 138 24.07 1.48 12.53
CA GLY A 138 24.90 0.44 13.13
C GLY A 138 26.29 0.93 13.55
N ALA A 139 27.02 0.05 14.24
CA ALA A 139 28.38 0.36 14.69
C ALA A 139 29.32 0.56 13.49
N PRO A 140 30.37 1.39 13.63
CA PRO A 140 31.36 1.60 12.59
C PRO A 140 31.98 0.27 12.16
N SER A 141 31.76 -0.10 10.92
CA SER A 141 32.29 -1.33 10.33
C SER A 141 32.68 -1.08 8.88
N ARG A 142 33.53 -1.96 8.34
CA ARG A 142 33.90 -1.91 6.92
C ARG A 142 32.66 -2.00 6.01
N HIS A 143 31.64 -2.76 6.40
CA HIS A 143 30.41 -2.94 5.64
C HIS A 143 29.55 -1.66 5.65
N LEU A 144 29.42 -1.01 6.80
CA LEU A 144 28.72 0.27 6.91
C LEU A 144 29.38 1.32 6.03
N ILE A 145 30.72 1.45 6.11
CA ILE A 145 31.48 2.44 5.33
C ILE A 145 31.38 2.13 3.83
N ALA A 146 31.56 0.86 3.43
CA ALA A 146 31.50 0.46 2.03
C ALA A 146 30.11 0.64 1.42
N LEU A 147 29.04 0.31 2.16
CA LEU A 147 27.66 0.51 1.72
C LEU A 147 27.33 2.00 1.60
N SER A 148 27.74 2.81 2.58
CA SER A 148 27.53 4.26 2.54
C SER A 148 28.24 4.89 1.34
N GLY A 149 29.50 4.55 1.11
CA GLY A 149 30.25 5.06 -0.05
C GLY A 149 29.67 4.61 -1.40
N ALA A 150 29.16 3.38 -1.49
CA ALA A 150 28.46 2.91 -2.69
C ALA A 150 27.14 3.65 -2.95
N LEU A 151 26.37 3.96 -1.89
CA LEU A 151 25.15 4.74 -1.99
C LEU A 151 25.44 6.17 -2.46
N GLU A 152 26.44 6.82 -1.88
CA GLU A 152 26.89 8.16 -2.27
C GLU A 152 27.40 8.19 -3.73
N ALA A 153 28.18 7.19 -4.15
CA ALA A 153 28.65 7.05 -5.51
C ALA A 153 27.49 6.89 -6.52
N LEU A 154 26.35 6.33 -6.10
CA LEU A 154 25.12 6.22 -6.89
C LEU A 154 24.20 7.45 -6.75
N GLY A 155 24.67 8.52 -6.10
CA GLY A 155 23.97 9.79 -6.00
C GLY A 155 22.95 9.89 -4.87
N ALA A 156 23.04 9.05 -3.83
CA ALA A 156 22.21 9.16 -2.64
C ALA A 156 22.81 10.12 -1.59
N GLU A 157 21.96 10.77 -0.82
CA GLU A 157 22.35 11.39 0.44
C GLU A 157 22.30 10.35 1.57
N VAL A 158 23.42 10.12 2.24
CA VAL A 158 23.54 9.12 3.30
C VAL A 158 23.56 9.79 4.67
N GLY A 159 22.57 9.45 5.51
CA GLY A 159 22.63 9.71 6.94
C GLY A 159 23.21 8.48 7.64
N ALA A 160 24.08 8.68 8.61
CA ALA A 160 24.64 7.59 9.41
C ALA A 160 24.22 7.74 10.87
N SER A 161 23.81 6.63 11.48
CA SER A 161 23.51 6.56 12.91
C SER A 161 24.25 5.38 13.54
N LEU A 162 24.98 5.63 14.60
CA LEU A 162 25.82 4.60 15.23
C LEU A 162 25.03 3.64 16.13
N THR A 163 23.81 4.02 16.51
CA THR A 163 22.95 3.21 17.39
C THR A 163 21.51 3.22 16.89
N THR A 164 20.75 2.20 17.25
CA THR A 164 19.31 2.17 16.97
C THR A 164 18.53 3.28 17.67
N PHE A 165 19.01 3.73 18.81
CA PHE A 165 18.40 4.83 19.57
C PHE A 165 18.53 6.15 18.80
N THR A 166 19.74 6.56 18.45
CA THR A 166 19.97 7.81 17.68
C THR A 166 19.39 7.76 16.27
N ALA A 167 19.15 6.55 15.73
CA ALA A 167 18.46 6.40 14.45
C ALA A 167 17.03 6.92 14.50
N PHE A 168 16.31 6.72 15.62
CA PHE A 168 14.94 7.24 15.76
C PHE A 168 14.93 8.77 15.87
N ASP A 169 15.93 9.41 16.48
CA ASP A 169 16.07 10.86 16.48
C ASP A 169 16.23 11.38 15.05
N HIS A 170 17.15 10.79 14.27
CA HIS A 170 17.30 11.13 12.85
C HIS A 170 16.01 10.95 12.03
N LEU A 171 15.26 9.86 12.29
CA LEU A 171 14.00 9.56 11.60
C LEU A 171 12.86 10.49 12.04
N HIS A 172 12.96 11.10 13.21
CA HIS A 172 12.05 12.13 13.69
C HIS A 172 12.34 13.51 13.06
N ASP A 173 13.61 13.87 12.99
CA ASP A 173 14.05 15.19 12.54
C ASP A 173 14.05 15.33 11.02
N ALA A 174 14.18 14.23 10.29
CA ALA A 174 14.28 14.25 8.84
C ALA A 174 13.56 13.05 8.17
N THR A 175 13.11 13.29 6.93
CA THR A 175 12.53 12.22 6.09
C THR A 175 13.63 11.47 5.35
N PHE A 176 13.56 10.14 5.40
CA PHE A 176 14.41 9.23 4.63
C PHE A 176 13.57 8.37 3.69
N ASP A 177 14.11 8.00 2.57
CA ASP A 177 13.44 7.16 1.57
C ASP A 177 13.61 5.65 1.84
N ALA A 178 14.70 5.28 2.50
CA ALA A 178 14.97 3.92 2.98
C ALA A 178 15.92 3.96 4.18
N CYS A 179 15.98 2.84 4.91
CA CYS A 179 17.02 2.65 5.92
C CYS A 179 17.66 1.25 5.77
N ALA A 180 18.91 1.13 6.25
CA ALA A 180 19.61 -0.13 6.37
C ALA A 180 20.17 -0.26 7.78
N ILE A 181 19.97 -1.42 8.41
CA ILE A 181 20.60 -1.74 9.69
C ILE A 181 21.76 -2.71 9.45
N CYS A 182 22.97 -2.30 9.79
CA CYS A 182 24.20 -3.05 9.52
C CYS A 182 25.19 -2.94 10.66
N GLY A 183 26.15 -3.86 10.69
CA GLY A 183 27.21 -3.87 11.71
C GLY A 183 26.71 -4.12 13.13
N ILE A 184 25.57 -4.79 13.28
CA ILE A 184 25.01 -5.22 14.56
C ILE A 184 25.24 -6.71 14.68
N ASP A 185 26.10 -7.09 15.64
CA ASP A 185 26.41 -8.50 15.93
C ASP A 185 25.25 -9.24 16.60
N ASP A 186 24.27 -8.47 17.14
CA ASP A 186 23.09 -9.01 17.80
C ASP A 186 21.87 -8.92 16.88
N ILE A 187 21.44 -10.08 16.40
CA ILE A 187 20.24 -10.26 15.57
C ILE A 187 18.98 -9.73 16.26
N GLU A 188 18.87 -9.91 17.57
CA GLU A 188 17.69 -9.44 18.32
C GLU A 188 17.57 -7.93 18.34
N THR A 189 18.69 -7.21 18.45
CA THR A 189 18.69 -5.74 18.36
C THR A 189 18.25 -5.25 16.98
N ALA A 190 18.71 -5.88 15.89
CA ALA A 190 18.28 -5.57 14.54
C ALA A 190 16.77 -5.87 14.34
N ALA A 191 16.32 -7.02 14.82
CA ALA A 191 14.92 -7.43 14.77
C ALA A 191 14.01 -6.51 15.59
N ALA A 192 14.45 -6.07 16.77
CA ALA A 192 13.73 -5.12 17.61
C ALA A 192 13.60 -3.75 16.95
N PHE A 193 14.66 -3.25 16.32
CA PHE A 193 14.65 -2.00 15.55
C PHE A 193 13.60 -2.05 14.43
N ILE A 194 13.64 -3.09 13.59
CA ILE A 194 12.69 -3.28 12.49
C ILE A 194 11.25 -3.37 13.02
N SER A 195 11.03 -4.16 14.08
CA SER A 195 9.70 -4.28 14.70
C SER A 195 9.18 -2.94 15.22
N THR A 196 10.07 -2.10 15.79
CA THR A 196 9.72 -0.77 16.29
C THR A 196 9.35 0.16 15.15
N LEU A 197 10.07 0.13 14.03
CA LEU A 197 9.70 0.86 12.80
C LEU A 197 8.29 0.47 12.33
N ARG A 198 7.96 -0.81 12.34
CA ARG A 198 6.65 -1.32 11.87
C ARG A 198 5.48 -0.98 12.81
N ARG A 199 5.76 -0.73 14.09
CA ARG A 199 4.75 -0.26 15.07
C ARG A 199 4.56 1.23 15.09
N ASN A 200 5.49 2.00 14.55
CA ASN A 200 5.40 3.45 14.50
C ASN A 200 4.54 3.90 13.31
N ALA A 201 3.43 4.58 13.56
CA ALA A 201 2.48 5.02 12.55
C ALA A 201 3.09 5.96 11.49
N ALA A 202 4.13 6.74 11.84
CA ALA A 202 4.82 7.61 10.90
C ALA A 202 5.88 6.88 10.06
N LEU A 203 6.47 5.81 10.61
CA LEU A 203 7.63 5.13 10.04
C LEU A 203 7.33 3.74 9.46
N TYR A 204 6.15 3.17 9.72
CA TYR A 204 5.86 1.78 9.34
C TYR A 204 6.01 1.50 7.84
N HIS A 205 5.97 2.54 7.03
CA HIS A 205 6.16 2.47 5.58
C HIS A 205 7.60 2.70 5.12
N LEU A 206 8.50 3.05 6.02
CA LEU A 206 9.90 3.25 5.68
C LEU A 206 10.52 1.90 5.30
N PRO A 207 10.96 1.70 4.05
CA PRO A 207 11.64 0.48 3.69
C PRO A 207 12.90 0.29 4.52
N CYS A 208 13.08 -0.92 5.05
CA CYS A 208 14.21 -1.25 5.89
C CYS A 208 14.90 -2.53 5.40
N ALA A 209 16.21 -2.46 5.17
CA ALA A 209 17.05 -3.61 4.88
C ALA A 209 17.85 -4.02 6.13
N ALA A 210 18.00 -5.33 6.35
CA ALA A 210 18.91 -5.88 7.33
C ALA A 210 20.19 -6.38 6.65
N VAL A 211 21.36 -5.94 7.12
CA VAL A 211 22.66 -6.41 6.61
C VAL A 211 23.21 -7.47 7.57
N LEU A 212 23.25 -8.71 7.13
CA LEU A 212 23.53 -9.89 7.94
C LEU A 212 24.79 -10.63 7.51
N ALA A 213 25.50 -11.23 8.46
CA ALA A 213 26.58 -12.16 8.20
C ALA A 213 26.08 -13.57 7.85
N ASP A 214 24.96 -13.98 8.45
CA ASP A 214 24.39 -15.31 8.31
C ASP A 214 23.01 -15.27 7.65
N ILE A 215 22.82 -16.10 6.64
CA ILE A 215 21.56 -16.26 5.90
C ILE A 215 20.45 -16.88 6.74
N GLU A 216 20.79 -17.68 7.75
CA GLU A 216 19.80 -18.36 8.61
C GLU A 216 18.93 -17.34 9.37
N ALA A 217 19.48 -16.18 9.70
CA ALA A 217 18.74 -15.10 10.34
C ALA A 217 17.76 -14.35 9.41
N SER A 218 17.81 -14.58 8.10
CA SER A 218 16.97 -13.86 7.13
C SER A 218 15.48 -14.04 7.38
N GLY A 219 15.04 -15.25 7.73
CA GLY A 219 13.64 -15.55 8.07
C GLY A 219 13.13 -14.68 9.21
N ILE A 220 13.92 -14.55 10.29
CA ILE A 220 13.59 -13.69 11.44
C ILE A 220 13.42 -12.24 11.01
N MET A 221 14.30 -11.73 10.16
CA MET A 221 14.22 -10.33 9.69
C MET A 221 12.96 -10.07 8.88
N PHE A 222 12.60 -10.97 7.96
CA PHE A 222 11.36 -10.86 7.19
C PHE A 222 10.11 -10.96 8.08
N ASP A 223 10.10 -11.86 9.06
CA ASP A 223 8.98 -11.99 10.02
C ASP A 223 8.81 -10.72 10.88
N ARG A 224 9.90 -10.02 11.15
CA ARG A 224 9.88 -8.71 11.85
C ARG A 224 9.55 -7.54 10.93
N GLY A 225 9.45 -7.79 9.61
CA GLY A 225 9.01 -6.82 8.63
C GLY A 225 10.15 -6.11 7.88
N ALA A 226 11.34 -6.72 7.79
CA ALA A 226 12.36 -6.25 6.85
C ALA A 226 11.83 -6.34 5.41
N ASP A 227 12.13 -5.34 4.60
CA ASP A 227 11.80 -5.36 3.17
C ASP A 227 12.91 -6.03 2.36
N GLU A 228 14.11 -6.11 2.91
CA GLU A 228 15.30 -6.66 2.25
C GLU A 228 16.26 -7.27 3.26
N VAL A 229 16.99 -8.27 2.81
CA VAL A 229 18.16 -8.80 3.52
C VAL A 229 19.35 -8.76 2.57
N ILE A 230 20.45 -8.19 3.04
CA ILE A 230 21.72 -8.04 2.33
C ILE A 230 22.77 -8.81 3.12
N MET A 231 23.55 -9.64 2.43
CA MET A 231 24.61 -10.37 3.09
C MET A 231 25.91 -9.55 3.13
N THR A 232 26.62 -9.57 4.25
CA THR A 232 27.90 -8.84 4.40
C THR A 232 28.97 -9.29 3.38
N ARG A 233 28.84 -10.50 2.80
CA ARG A 233 29.72 -11.02 1.74
C ARG A 233 29.38 -10.46 0.35
N GLU A 234 28.22 -9.83 0.17
CA GLU A 234 27.83 -9.24 -1.11
C GLU A 234 28.65 -7.97 -1.39
N ALA A 235 28.87 -7.69 -2.68
CA ALA A 235 29.53 -6.47 -3.08
C ALA A 235 28.69 -5.22 -2.70
N PRO A 236 29.32 -4.12 -2.28
CA PRO A 236 28.62 -2.92 -1.82
C PRO A 236 27.71 -2.28 -2.87
N GLU A 237 28.15 -2.28 -4.14
CA GLU A 237 27.40 -1.62 -5.22
C GLU A 237 26.05 -2.28 -5.54
N PRO A 238 25.95 -3.62 -5.77
CA PRO A 238 24.65 -4.29 -5.92
C PRO A 238 23.77 -4.12 -4.70
N SER A 239 24.34 -4.14 -3.49
CA SER A 239 23.60 -3.90 -2.23
C SER A 239 23.01 -2.51 -2.17
N ALA A 240 23.78 -1.48 -2.54
CA ALA A 240 23.34 -0.11 -2.64
C ALA A 240 22.23 0.07 -3.69
N GLN A 241 22.37 -0.57 -4.86
CA GLN A 241 21.32 -0.55 -5.89
C GLN A 241 19.99 -1.14 -5.38
N ARG A 242 20.04 -2.23 -4.60
CA ARG A 242 18.84 -2.84 -3.99
C ARG A 242 18.16 -1.88 -3.02
N LEU A 243 18.93 -1.18 -2.17
CA LEU A 243 18.41 -0.15 -1.27
C LEU A 243 17.79 1.03 -2.02
N LEU A 244 18.45 1.51 -3.07
CA LEU A 244 17.90 2.61 -3.88
C LEU A 244 16.60 2.25 -4.58
N ARG A 245 16.42 0.97 -4.96
CA ARG A 245 15.13 0.50 -5.48
C ARG A 245 14.04 0.53 -4.43
N LEU A 246 14.34 0.15 -3.20
CA LEU A 246 13.38 0.29 -2.09
C LEU A 246 12.99 1.76 -1.87
N ALA A 247 13.97 2.66 -1.93
CA ALA A 247 13.73 4.10 -1.86
C ALA A 247 12.82 4.60 -3.01
N GLN A 248 13.04 4.12 -4.23
CA GLN A 248 12.19 4.44 -5.39
C GLN A 248 10.75 3.94 -5.21
N VAL A 249 10.56 2.72 -4.70
CA VAL A 249 9.22 2.16 -4.39
C VAL A 249 8.49 3.05 -3.39
N ARG A 250 9.16 3.51 -2.32
CA ARG A 250 8.59 4.44 -1.37
C ARG A 250 8.18 5.74 -2.04
N ARG A 251 9.05 6.35 -2.84
CA ARG A 251 8.77 7.59 -3.55
C ARG A 251 7.57 7.46 -4.50
N ARG A 252 7.47 6.35 -5.24
CA ARG A 252 6.29 6.07 -6.10
C ARG A 252 5.00 6.02 -5.28
N ARG A 253 5.04 5.38 -4.12
CA ARG A 253 3.90 5.30 -3.21
C ARG A 253 3.51 6.67 -2.66
N ASP A 254 4.47 7.45 -2.21
CA ASP A 254 4.23 8.79 -1.66
C ASP A 254 3.72 9.75 -2.75
N ALA A 255 4.24 9.64 -3.98
CA ALA A 255 3.72 10.36 -5.14
C ALA A 255 2.26 10.00 -5.44
N ALA A 256 1.90 8.71 -5.40
CA ALA A 256 0.50 8.28 -5.57
C ALA A 256 -0.41 8.86 -4.49
N ARG A 257 0.02 8.84 -3.23
CA ARG A 257 -0.72 9.44 -2.10
C ARG A 257 -0.92 10.94 -2.26
N GLN A 258 0.13 11.67 -2.65
CA GLN A 258 0.03 13.10 -2.92
C GLN A 258 -0.91 13.38 -4.09
N ARG A 259 -0.92 12.54 -5.12
CA ARG A 259 -1.86 12.62 -6.23
C ARG A 259 -3.30 12.44 -5.74
N PHE A 260 -3.58 11.47 -4.89
CA PHE A 260 -4.90 11.31 -4.28
C PHE A 260 -5.32 12.53 -3.47
N ALA A 261 -4.44 13.09 -2.65
CA ALA A 261 -4.73 14.29 -1.89
C ALA A 261 -5.10 15.48 -2.79
N ARG A 262 -4.40 15.66 -3.93
CA ARG A 262 -4.70 16.71 -4.92
C ARG A 262 -6.00 16.49 -5.70
N MET A 263 -6.50 15.25 -5.76
CA MET A 263 -7.79 14.92 -6.39
C MET A 263 -9.00 15.19 -5.49
N ARG A 264 -8.78 15.61 -4.25
CA ARG A 264 -9.83 15.98 -3.29
C ARG A 264 -10.34 17.41 -3.58
N LEU A 265 -11.00 17.58 -4.71
CA LEU A 265 -11.48 18.86 -5.20
C LEU A 265 -12.87 19.19 -4.63
N PRO A 266 -13.26 20.48 -4.56
CA PRO A 266 -14.63 20.88 -4.26
C PRO A 266 -15.62 20.19 -5.21
N GLY A 267 -16.76 19.72 -4.66
CA GLY A 267 -17.77 18.99 -5.43
C GLY A 267 -17.63 17.47 -5.40
N VAL A 268 -16.42 16.93 -5.15
CA VAL A 268 -16.20 15.49 -4.97
C VAL A 268 -15.89 15.08 -3.54
N VAL A 269 -15.76 16.07 -2.65
CA VAL A 269 -15.53 15.88 -1.21
C VAL A 269 -16.70 16.47 -0.43
N ASP A 270 -17.20 15.72 0.57
CA ASP A 270 -18.13 16.20 1.58
C ASP A 270 -17.40 17.15 2.54
N THR A 271 -17.83 18.40 2.58
CA THR A 271 -17.15 19.46 3.35
C THR A 271 -17.21 19.25 4.86
N ALA A 272 -18.20 18.53 5.36
CA ALA A 272 -18.35 18.28 6.78
C ALA A 272 -17.38 17.19 7.29
N SER A 273 -17.33 16.04 6.61
CA SER A 273 -16.52 14.89 7.03
C SER A 273 -15.15 14.83 6.37
N GLY A 274 -14.93 15.57 5.28
CA GLY A 274 -13.75 15.47 4.45
C GLY A 274 -13.70 14.21 3.60
N LEU A 275 -14.62 13.26 3.70
CA LEU A 275 -14.73 12.07 2.87
C LEU A 275 -15.16 12.41 1.44
N HIS A 276 -15.02 11.48 0.52
CA HIS A 276 -15.62 11.67 -0.81
C HIS A 276 -17.15 11.63 -0.74
N THR A 277 -17.80 12.23 -1.75
CA THR A 277 -19.25 12.17 -1.90
C THR A 277 -19.70 10.82 -2.46
N SER A 278 -20.97 10.45 -2.22
CA SER A 278 -21.59 9.26 -2.80
C SER A 278 -21.54 9.27 -4.34
N GLY A 279 -21.74 10.45 -4.95
CA GLY A 279 -21.63 10.63 -6.40
C GLY A 279 -20.24 10.34 -6.94
N PHE A 280 -19.19 10.82 -6.26
CA PHE A 280 -17.82 10.51 -6.67
C PHE A 280 -17.47 9.03 -6.51
N MET A 281 -17.95 8.37 -5.43
CA MET A 281 -17.82 6.93 -5.28
C MET A 281 -18.48 6.17 -6.45
N ALA A 282 -19.68 6.58 -6.85
CA ALA A 282 -20.38 6.00 -8.01
C ALA A 282 -19.58 6.15 -9.31
N ALA A 283 -19.01 7.33 -9.55
CA ALA A 283 -18.14 7.55 -10.71
C ALA A 283 -16.87 6.68 -10.68
N CYS A 284 -16.26 6.50 -9.50
CA CYS A 284 -15.12 5.58 -9.33
C CYS A 284 -15.51 4.12 -9.61
N VAL A 285 -16.68 3.68 -9.19
CA VAL A 285 -17.21 2.34 -9.51
C VAL A 285 -17.31 2.16 -11.03
N ASN A 286 -17.90 3.13 -11.74
CA ASN A 286 -18.05 3.07 -13.20
C ASN A 286 -16.69 3.08 -13.91
N ALA A 287 -15.76 3.96 -13.49
CA ALA A 287 -14.42 4.02 -14.05
C ALA A 287 -13.63 2.71 -13.82
N ARG A 288 -13.76 2.11 -12.63
CA ARG A 288 -13.11 0.83 -12.32
C ARG A 288 -13.67 -0.32 -13.16
N ARG A 289 -14.98 -0.36 -13.39
CA ARG A 289 -15.61 -1.34 -14.28
C ARG A 289 -15.13 -1.20 -15.73
N ALA A 290 -14.96 0.02 -16.22
CA ALA A 290 -14.42 0.25 -17.54
C ALA A 290 -12.97 -0.23 -17.68
N THR A 291 -12.18 -0.14 -16.59
CA THR A 291 -10.78 -0.58 -16.57
C THR A 291 -10.64 -2.09 -16.36
N ARG A 292 -11.47 -2.65 -15.44
CA ARG A 292 -11.45 -4.08 -15.06
C ARG A 292 -12.88 -4.61 -14.96
N PRO A 293 -13.53 -4.97 -16.09
CA PRO A 293 -14.93 -5.39 -16.10
C PRO A 293 -15.20 -6.66 -15.27
N ASP A 294 -14.25 -7.58 -15.22
CA ASP A 294 -14.38 -8.87 -14.55
C ASP A 294 -13.88 -8.86 -13.08
N ALA A 295 -13.29 -7.75 -12.62
CA ALA A 295 -12.80 -7.69 -11.24
C ALA A 295 -13.96 -7.53 -10.26
N PRO A 296 -14.01 -8.32 -9.17
CA PRO A 296 -15.03 -8.17 -8.16
C PRO A 296 -14.88 -6.81 -7.47
N GLN A 297 -15.98 -6.07 -7.38
CA GLN A 297 -16.05 -4.81 -6.67
C GLN A 297 -17.04 -4.92 -5.52
N ALA A 298 -16.67 -4.36 -4.38
CA ALA A 298 -17.53 -4.36 -3.21
C ALA A 298 -17.42 -3.07 -2.43
N ILE A 299 -18.55 -2.67 -1.86
CA ILE A 299 -18.64 -1.56 -0.90
C ILE A 299 -18.94 -2.12 0.47
N GLY A 300 -18.10 -1.81 1.45
CA GLY A 300 -18.38 -1.97 2.87
C GLY A 300 -19.12 -0.73 3.37
N VAL A 301 -20.13 -0.92 4.19
CA VAL A 301 -20.99 0.14 4.70
C VAL A 301 -20.99 0.14 6.21
N LEU A 302 -20.91 1.33 6.81
CA LEU A 302 -21.07 1.58 8.24
C LEU A 302 -22.20 2.58 8.41
N ARG A 303 -23.23 2.22 9.16
CA ARG A 303 -24.34 3.11 9.48
C ARG A 303 -24.46 3.30 10.99
N LEU A 304 -24.59 4.55 11.42
CA LEU A 304 -24.85 4.89 12.82
C LEU A 304 -26.11 4.14 13.31
N ILE A 305 -25.99 3.50 14.47
CA ILE A 305 -27.13 2.96 15.20
C ILE A 305 -27.73 4.10 16.01
N GLU A 306 -29.04 4.37 15.79
CA GLU A 306 -29.80 5.40 16.52
C GLU A 306 -30.17 4.86 17.91
N ASP A 307 -29.20 4.90 18.81
CA ASP A 307 -29.36 4.51 20.22
C ASP A 307 -29.49 5.72 21.15
N GLU A 308 -29.45 5.49 22.46
CA GLU A 308 -29.54 6.55 23.48
C GLU A 308 -28.36 7.52 23.39
N ALA A 309 -27.16 7.04 23.06
CA ALA A 309 -25.96 7.87 22.93
C ALA A 309 -26.06 8.81 21.72
N ALA A 310 -26.48 8.31 20.56
CA ALA A 310 -26.75 9.12 19.37
C ALA A 310 -27.86 10.14 19.64
N GLY A 311 -28.92 9.71 20.35
CA GLY A 311 -30.02 10.59 20.79
C GLY A 311 -29.54 11.69 21.75
N ALA A 312 -28.62 11.40 22.66
CA ALA A 312 -28.00 12.40 23.53
C ALA A 312 -27.21 13.43 22.73
N LEU A 313 -26.31 12.99 21.82
CA LEU A 313 -25.56 13.89 20.96
C LEU A 313 -26.46 14.81 20.12
N ARG A 314 -27.55 14.26 19.60
CA ARG A 314 -28.54 15.03 18.80
C ARG A 314 -29.25 16.11 19.66
N ARG A 315 -29.65 15.78 20.87
CA ARG A 315 -30.29 16.77 21.80
C ARG A 315 -29.36 17.96 22.10
N PHE A 316 -28.07 17.75 22.13
CA PHE A 316 -27.08 18.81 22.38
C PHE A 316 -26.46 19.40 21.11
N ALA A 317 -27.05 19.14 19.95
CA ALA A 317 -26.55 19.57 18.63
C ALA A 317 -25.06 19.19 18.35
N ALA A 318 -24.59 18.10 18.95
CA ALA A 318 -23.22 17.63 18.86
C ALA A 318 -23.04 16.49 17.86
N LEU A 319 -24.13 15.87 17.37
CA LEU A 319 -24.08 14.68 16.51
C LEU A 319 -23.37 14.96 15.18
N ASP A 320 -23.67 16.09 14.53
CA ASP A 320 -23.06 16.43 13.24
C ASP A 320 -21.53 16.60 13.36
N SER A 321 -21.10 17.24 14.45
CA SER A 321 -19.67 17.39 14.74
C SER A 321 -19.01 16.05 15.03
N ALA A 322 -19.67 15.16 15.79
CA ALA A 322 -19.18 13.82 16.07
C ALA A 322 -19.08 12.99 14.79
N LEU A 323 -20.08 13.03 13.90
CA LEU A 323 -20.04 12.33 12.61
C LEU A 323 -19.02 12.92 11.63
N ALA A 324 -18.82 14.24 11.64
CA ALA A 324 -17.75 14.86 10.87
C ALA A 324 -16.37 14.36 11.32
N GLN A 325 -16.11 14.30 12.62
CA GLN A 325 -14.89 13.77 13.18
C GLN A 325 -14.74 12.26 12.93
N ALA A 326 -15.83 11.49 13.06
CA ALA A 326 -15.86 10.06 12.72
C ALA A 326 -15.47 9.83 11.25
N GLY A 327 -15.97 10.64 10.33
CA GLY A 327 -15.58 10.61 8.91
C GLY A 327 -14.10 10.90 8.71
N ALA A 328 -13.57 11.94 9.35
CA ALA A 328 -12.15 12.25 9.29
C ALA A 328 -11.25 11.16 9.89
N MET A 329 -11.73 10.46 10.92
CA MET A 329 -11.04 9.26 11.46
C MET A 329 -11.11 8.09 10.49
N ALA A 330 -12.28 7.83 9.90
CA ALA A 330 -12.47 6.77 8.92
C ALA A 330 -11.53 6.95 7.72
N ASP A 331 -11.35 8.17 7.23
CA ASP A 331 -10.41 8.49 6.13
C ASP A 331 -8.96 8.06 6.44
N ARG A 332 -8.53 8.20 7.69
CA ARG A 332 -7.19 7.80 8.14
C ARG A 332 -7.03 6.28 8.31
N LEU A 333 -8.13 5.56 8.49
CA LEU A 333 -8.15 4.12 8.69
C LEU A 333 -8.28 3.33 7.38
N VAL A 334 -8.64 4.01 6.30
CA VAL A 334 -8.77 3.40 4.97
C VAL A 334 -7.38 3.28 4.32
N ARG A 335 -7.16 2.21 3.57
CA ARG A 335 -5.93 2.05 2.79
C ARG A 335 -5.86 3.11 1.70
N ALA A 336 -4.65 3.45 1.26
CA ALA A 336 -4.46 4.49 0.24
C ALA A 336 -5.16 4.16 -1.10
N GLU A 337 -5.21 2.87 -1.45
CA GLU A 337 -5.88 2.34 -2.64
C GLU A 337 -7.41 2.22 -2.51
N ASP A 338 -7.94 2.25 -1.30
CA ASP A 338 -9.38 2.19 -1.06
C ASP A 338 -9.97 3.62 -1.05
N LEU A 339 -11.27 3.75 -1.27
CA LEU A 339 -11.96 5.03 -1.29
C LEU A 339 -13.04 5.08 -0.21
N ALA A 340 -12.92 6.01 0.73
CA ALA A 340 -13.97 6.28 1.71
C ALA A 340 -14.89 7.40 1.23
N ALA A 341 -16.20 7.23 1.44
CA ALA A 341 -17.21 8.23 1.11
C ALA A 341 -18.30 8.33 2.18
N ARG A 342 -18.94 9.48 2.24
CA ARG A 342 -20.17 9.70 2.99
C ARG A 342 -21.36 9.50 2.06
N LEU A 343 -22.22 8.53 2.36
CA LEU A 343 -23.39 8.24 1.52
C LEU A 343 -24.59 9.12 1.86
N ASP A 344 -24.79 9.36 3.15
CA ASP A 344 -25.82 10.24 3.71
C ASP A 344 -25.38 10.78 5.09
N GLU A 345 -26.29 11.38 5.84
CA GLU A 345 -26.01 12.00 7.14
C GLU A 345 -25.38 11.03 8.15
N THR A 346 -25.79 9.76 8.14
CA THR A 346 -25.44 8.76 9.16
C THR A 346 -24.66 7.56 8.59
N THR A 347 -24.41 7.52 7.29
CA THR A 347 -23.86 6.36 6.59
C THR A 347 -22.54 6.68 5.91
N PHE A 348 -21.52 5.92 6.26
CA PHE A 348 -20.21 5.92 5.59
C PHE A 348 -20.02 4.65 4.78
N ALA A 349 -19.16 4.70 3.78
CA ALA A 349 -18.85 3.57 2.93
C ALA A 349 -17.37 3.51 2.55
N VAL A 350 -16.88 2.31 2.26
CA VAL A 350 -15.53 2.05 1.77
C VAL A 350 -15.62 1.19 0.52
N LEU A 351 -15.20 1.72 -0.61
CA LEU A 351 -14.99 0.97 -1.84
C LEU A 351 -13.58 0.37 -1.80
N THR A 352 -13.48 -0.95 -1.71
CA THR A 352 -12.18 -1.64 -1.65
C THR A 352 -11.61 -1.87 -3.05
N ALA A 353 -10.29 -1.66 -3.19
CA ALA A 353 -9.60 -1.87 -4.45
C ALA A 353 -9.47 -3.36 -4.81
N VAL A 354 -9.36 -4.22 -3.80
CA VAL A 354 -9.10 -5.67 -3.95
C VAL A 354 -9.90 -6.46 -2.91
N GLY A 355 -10.26 -7.71 -3.22
CA GLY A 355 -10.72 -8.71 -2.25
C GLY A 355 -12.23 -8.86 -2.12
N GLY A 356 -13.04 -8.19 -2.93
CA GLY A 356 -14.49 -8.40 -3.01
C GLY A 356 -15.24 -8.15 -1.68
N ARG A 357 -16.39 -8.78 -1.51
CA ARG A 357 -17.30 -8.56 -0.37
C ARG A 357 -16.66 -8.77 0.99
N SER A 358 -15.86 -9.84 1.15
CA SER A 358 -15.23 -10.18 2.44
C SER A 358 -14.25 -9.09 2.89
N ALA A 359 -13.44 -8.56 1.96
CA ALA A 359 -12.48 -7.50 2.26
C ALA A 359 -13.20 -6.18 2.60
N ALA A 360 -14.27 -5.86 1.86
CA ALA A 360 -15.08 -4.67 2.10
C ALA A 360 -15.77 -4.71 3.49
N GLU A 361 -16.32 -5.87 3.86
CA GLU A 361 -16.93 -6.07 5.18
C GLU A 361 -15.89 -5.99 6.30
N ALA A 362 -14.72 -6.60 6.12
CA ALA A 362 -13.63 -6.52 7.08
C ALA A 362 -13.12 -5.09 7.26
N ALA A 363 -13.02 -4.30 6.17
CA ALA A 363 -12.65 -2.90 6.23
C ALA A 363 -13.69 -2.07 7.02
N ALA A 364 -14.98 -2.25 6.72
CA ALA A 364 -16.06 -1.58 7.44
C ALA A 364 -16.05 -1.90 8.93
N ARG A 365 -15.96 -3.19 9.31
CA ARG A 365 -15.91 -3.61 10.72
C ARG A 365 -14.69 -3.07 11.46
N ARG A 366 -13.51 -3.05 10.81
CA ARG A 366 -12.30 -2.48 11.42
C ARG A 366 -12.45 -1.00 11.72
N ILE A 367 -13.05 -0.23 10.80
CA ILE A 367 -13.30 1.20 11.00
C ILE A 367 -14.32 1.39 12.11
N ALA A 368 -15.44 0.68 12.07
CA ALA A 368 -16.47 0.74 13.11
C ALA A 368 -15.89 0.48 14.50
N ALA A 369 -15.10 -0.58 14.67
CA ALA A 369 -14.49 -0.92 15.95
C ALA A 369 -13.62 0.22 16.52
N VAL A 370 -12.88 0.95 15.68
CA VAL A 370 -12.09 2.11 16.14
C VAL A 370 -12.99 3.28 16.51
N LEU A 371 -14.03 3.56 15.71
CA LEU A 371 -14.97 4.63 15.99
C LEU A 371 -15.78 4.38 17.27
N GLU A 372 -16.17 3.13 17.53
CA GLU A 372 -16.89 2.70 18.74
C GLU A 372 -16.04 2.80 20.01
N CYS A 373 -14.72 2.64 19.89
CA CYS A 373 -13.77 2.86 20.99
C CYS A 373 -13.47 4.34 21.24
N SER A 374 -13.98 5.25 20.40
CA SER A 374 -13.75 6.69 20.52
C SER A 374 -14.78 7.33 21.42
N ALA A 375 -14.34 8.34 22.20
CA ALA A 375 -15.19 9.11 23.10
C ALA A 375 -15.59 10.43 22.44
N TRP A 376 -16.88 10.70 22.36
CA TRP A 376 -17.43 11.87 21.70
C TRP A 376 -18.01 12.84 22.74
N PRO A 377 -17.62 14.13 22.73
CA PRO A 377 -18.13 15.10 23.70
C PRO A 377 -19.62 15.37 23.44
N THR A 378 -20.46 15.18 24.45
CA THR A 378 -21.92 15.42 24.37
C THR A 378 -22.34 16.87 24.63
N GLY A 379 -21.42 17.73 25.10
CA GLY A 379 -21.78 19.07 25.61
C GLY A 379 -22.33 19.07 27.03
N GLU A 380 -22.65 17.91 27.60
CA GLU A 380 -22.98 17.75 29.02
C GLU A 380 -21.67 17.61 29.84
N THR A 381 -21.58 18.31 30.95
CA THR A 381 -20.41 18.22 31.83
C THR A 381 -20.25 16.80 32.36
N GLY A 382 -19.31 16.05 31.77
CA GLY A 382 -18.68 14.90 32.39
C GLY A 382 -18.88 13.53 31.77
N ARG A 383 -19.71 13.30 30.76
CA ARG A 383 -19.83 11.96 30.14
C ARG A 383 -19.72 12.00 28.62
N PRO A 384 -18.62 11.51 28.03
CA PRO A 384 -18.55 11.33 26.59
C PRO A 384 -19.49 10.20 26.13
N ALA A 385 -20.07 10.33 24.94
CA ALA A 385 -20.85 9.28 24.30
C ALA A 385 -19.96 8.39 23.45
N SER A 386 -20.32 7.12 23.32
CA SER A 386 -19.75 6.20 22.33
C SER A 386 -20.78 5.98 21.23
N LEU A 387 -20.38 6.17 19.96
CA LEU A 387 -21.22 5.88 18.82
C LEU A 387 -21.11 4.41 18.44
N ALA A 388 -22.23 3.77 18.10
CA ALA A 388 -22.26 2.40 17.61
C ALA A 388 -22.62 2.37 16.12
N PHE A 389 -22.03 1.42 15.37
CA PHE A 389 -22.20 1.32 13.93
C PHE A 389 -22.61 -0.09 13.49
N ALA A 390 -23.71 -0.19 12.75
CA ALA A 390 -24.05 -1.41 12.03
C ALA A 390 -23.19 -1.51 10.76
N CYS A 391 -22.65 -2.71 10.50
CA CYS A 391 -21.76 -2.94 9.35
C CYS A 391 -22.34 -3.97 8.38
N GLY A 392 -22.06 -3.79 7.10
CA GLY A 392 -22.39 -4.73 6.04
C GLY A 392 -21.55 -4.48 4.81
N ALA A 393 -21.69 -5.36 3.82
CA ALA A 393 -21.05 -5.18 2.52
C ALA A 393 -21.94 -5.73 1.39
N CYS A 394 -21.87 -5.10 0.23
CA CYS A 394 -22.48 -5.59 -0.99
C CYS A 394 -21.46 -5.66 -2.13
N GLU A 395 -21.62 -6.63 -3.01
CA GLU A 395 -20.90 -6.76 -4.26
C GLU A 395 -21.70 -6.16 -5.42
N ILE A 396 -20.98 -5.62 -6.40
CA ILE A 396 -21.59 -5.16 -7.63
C ILE A 396 -22.05 -6.37 -8.45
N THR A 397 -23.24 -6.30 -8.98
CA THR A 397 -23.72 -7.22 -10.04
C THR A 397 -23.43 -6.61 -11.40
N SER A 398 -23.23 -7.45 -12.42
CA SER A 398 -22.79 -7.04 -13.76
C SER A 398 -23.62 -5.92 -14.40
N ASP A 399 -24.88 -5.76 -14.03
CA ASP A 399 -25.85 -4.93 -14.74
C ASP A 399 -26.13 -3.56 -14.06
N ALA A 400 -25.64 -3.34 -12.84
CA ALA A 400 -25.89 -2.09 -12.13
C ALA A 400 -24.84 -1.03 -12.46
N ASP A 401 -25.25 0.19 -12.76
CA ASP A 401 -24.35 1.33 -12.79
C ASP A 401 -23.83 1.69 -11.37
N GLY A 402 -22.83 2.57 -11.31
CA GLY A 402 -22.23 2.96 -10.05
C GLY A 402 -23.23 3.64 -9.09
N ALA A 403 -24.17 4.45 -9.59
CA ALA A 403 -25.14 5.13 -8.77
C ALA A 403 -26.14 4.13 -8.17
N ALA A 404 -26.67 3.22 -8.97
CA ALA A 404 -27.56 2.16 -8.50
C ALA A 404 -26.86 1.23 -7.49
N PHE A 405 -25.56 0.99 -7.68
CA PHE A 405 -24.78 0.18 -6.74
C PHE A 405 -24.55 0.87 -5.39
N VAL A 406 -24.20 2.14 -5.40
CA VAL A 406 -24.05 2.94 -4.17
C VAL A 406 -25.37 3.05 -3.42
N GLU A 407 -26.48 3.26 -4.14
CA GLU A 407 -27.82 3.32 -3.53
C GLU A 407 -28.23 1.96 -2.93
N ARG A 408 -27.91 0.85 -3.59
CA ARG A 408 -28.12 -0.49 -3.03
C ARG A 408 -27.28 -0.71 -1.77
N ALA A 409 -26.03 -0.25 -1.76
CA ALA A 409 -25.18 -0.31 -0.59
C ALA A 409 -25.77 0.49 0.59
N ARG A 410 -26.30 1.68 0.33
CA ARG A 410 -26.99 2.51 1.32
C ARG A 410 -28.22 1.81 1.92
N ARG A 411 -29.07 1.22 1.07
CA ARG A 411 -30.31 0.51 1.50
C ARG A 411 -30.03 -0.78 2.25
N LEU A 412 -28.89 -1.43 2.03
CA LEU A 412 -28.52 -2.67 2.72
C LEU A 412 -28.64 -2.54 4.25
N MET A 413 -28.35 -1.35 4.77
CA MET A 413 -28.36 -1.07 6.21
C MET A 413 -29.73 -0.62 6.73
N GLU A 414 -30.68 -0.24 5.86
CA GLU A 414 -32.05 0.09 6.26
C GLU A 414 -32.86 -1.14 6.67
N THR A 415 -32.57 -2.29 6.03
CA THR A 415 -33.25 -3.57 6.29
C THR A 415 -32.67 -4.36 7.46
N ARG A 416 -31.49 -3.99 7.93
CA ARG A 416 -30.83 -4.60 9.11
C ARG A 416 -31.05 -3.72 10.35
N ARG A 417 -32.31 -3.47 10.73
CA ARG A 417 -32.62 -2.96 12.07
C ARG A 417 -32.35 -4.08 13.09
N PRO A 418 -31.67 -3.79 14.22
CA PRO A 418 -31.48 -4.75 15.29
C PRO A 418 -32.79 -5.28 15.85
#